data_44f087e968105eeb1cfaea9e6a53193f
#
_entry.id   44f087e968105eeb1cfaea9e6a53193f
#
_cell.length_a   1.000
_cell.length_b   1.000
_cell.length_c   1.000
_cell.angle_alpha   90.00
_cell.angle_beta   90.00
_cell.angle_gamma   90.00
#
_symmetry.space_group_name_H-M   'P 1'
#
loop_
_entity.id
_entity.type
_entity.pdbx_description
1 polymer ?
#
loop_
_entity_poly.entity_id
_entity_poly.type
_entity_poly.pdbx_seq_one_letter_code
_entity_poly.pdbx_strand_id
1 'polypeptide(L)'
;MNCPHCDMFTPDNSFKCINCGGVIKEAAEPVDFHPTPMKKQSPKLNSTHFLLIALVVGLGVLGFLFLTKGSGEPAANAYDPGEEIDIETLVHEGKTTIFDFYSDYCPPCKTISPLLKELDEKRDDVVVVKIDINREGRSGIDWSSPVAQQYKLRSIPYFIIYDASGSRTHEGRDAYQQVAQLLYREGIQ
;
A
#
# COMPACT_ATOMS: atom_id res chain seq x y z
N MET A 1 18.44 14.11 -17.69
CA MET A 1 19.24 14.71 -18.79
C MET A 1 18.47 15.83 -19.48
N ASN A 2 19.15 16.75 -20.19
CA ASN A 2 18.43 17.78 -20.94
C ASN A 2 18.00 17.25 -22.33
N CYS A 3 16.83 17.67 -22.78
CA CYS A 3 16.31 17.29 -24.08
C CYS A 3 17.15 17.93 -25.20
N PRO A 4 17.62 17.17 -26.21
CA PRO A 4 18.42 17.71 -27.31
C PRO A 4 17.64 18.63 -28.26
N HIS A 5 16.29 18.65 -28.17
CA HIS A 5 15.44 19.46 -29.05
C HIS A 5 14.97 20.77 -28.44
N CYS A 6 14.91 20.93 -27.11
CA CYS A 6 14.40 22.13 -26.45
C CYS A 6 15.14 22.51 -25.17
N ASP A 7 16.23 21.84 -24.86
CA ASP A 7 17.14 22.08 -23.72
C ASP A 7 16.48 22.01 -22.31
N MET A 8 15.20 21.61 -22.23
CA MET A 8 14.48 21.45 -20.96
C MET A 8 14.85 20.12 -20.29
N PHE A 9 14.91 20.14 -18.95
CA PHE A 9 15.19 18.94 -18.17
C PHE A 9 14.11 17.88 -18.36
N THR A 10 14.52 16.64 -18.62
CA THR A 10 13.65 15.47 -18.71
C THR A 10 14.18 14.35 -17.82
N PRO A 11 13.29 13.56 -17.17
CA PRO A 11 13.72 12.40 -16.39
C PRO A 11 14.51 11.40 -17.24
N ASP A 12 15.52 10.78 -16.66
CA ASP A 12 16.45 9.89 -17.38
C ASP A 12 15.82 8.66 -18.04
N ASN A 13 14.58 8.35 -17.69
CA ASN A 13 13.86 7.17 -18.21
C ASN A 13 12.78 7.51 -19.26
N SER A 14 12.74 8.73 -19.77
CA SER A 14 11.73 9.15 -20.74
C SER A 14 12.18 8.89 -22.19
N PHE A 15 11.34 8.20 -22.97
CA PHE A 15 11.56 8.00 -24.40
C PHE A 15 11.19 9.25 -25.25
N LYS A 16 10.32 10.10 -24.70
CA LYS A 16 9.88 11.36 -25.34
C LYS A 16 9.98 12.52 -24.35
N CYS A 17 10.34 13.70 -24.86
CA CYS A 17 10.31 14.92 -24.06
C CYS A 17 8.88 15.34 -23.75
N ILE A 18 8.55 15.55 -22.48
CA ILE A 18 7.22 15.97 -22.04
C ILE A 18 6.87 17.39 -22.47
N ASN A 19 7.88 18.21 -22.78
CA ASN A 19 7.69 19.63 -23.14
C ASN A 19 7.53 19.83 -24.66
N CYS A 20 8.35 19.18 -25.49
CA CYS A 20 8.31 19.36 -26.95
C CYS A 20 7.87 18.12 -27.74
N GLY A 21 7.65 16.98 -27.09
CA GLY A 21 7.26 15.72 -27.71
C GLY A 21 8.37 15.02 -28.51
N GLY A 22 9.58 15.61 -28.59
CA GLY A 22 10.72 15.04 -29.33
C GLY A 22 11.21 13.71 -28.73
N VAL A 23 11.57 12.74 -29.59
CA VAL A 23 12.12 11.44 -29.17
C VAL A 23 13.54 11.63 -28.64
N ILE A 24 13.79 11.17 -27.41
CA ILE A 24 15.09 11.33 -26.73
C ILE A 24 15.94 10.06 -26.86
N LYS A 25 15.30 8.89 -26.90
CA LYS A 25 15.94 7.59 -27.07
C LYS A 25 15.16 6.78 -28.10
N GLU A 26 15.84 6.17 -29.07
CA GLU A 26 15.20 5.16 -29.90
C GLU A 26 14.90 3.91 -29.09
N ALA A 27 13.69 3.37 -29.27
CA ALA A 27 13.32 2.08 -28.69
C ALA A 27 14.26 1.01 -29.28
N ALA A 28 14.93 0.25 -28.39
CA ALA A 28 15.73 -0.90 -28.82
C ALA A 28 14.85 -1.83 -29.65
N GLU A 29 15.36 -2.26 -30.83
CA GLU A 29 14.67 -3.20 -31.71
C GLU A 29 14.28 -4.48 -30.96
N PRO A 30 13.11 -5.09 -31.26
CA PRO A 30 12.69 -6.31 -30.60
C PRO A 30 13.66 -7.43 -30.93
N VAL A 31 14.31 -8.00 -29.93
CA VAL A 31 15.17 -9.19 -30.06
C VAL A 31 14.28 -10.36 -30.43
N ASP A 32 14.50 -10.90 -31.67
CA ASP A 32 13.79 -12.04 -32.20
C ASP A 32 14.19 -13.32 -31.41
N PHE A 33 13.31 -13.73 -30.50
CA PHE A 33 13.52 -14.90 -29.64
C PHE A 33 13.07 -16.15 -30.38
N HIS A 34 14.00 -16.81 -31.09
CA HIS A 34 13.75 -18.14 -31.64
C HIS A 34 13.82 -19.19 -30.51
N PRO A 35 12.71 -19.83 -30.14
CA PRO A 35 12.75 -20.95 -29.21
C PRO A 35 13.32 -22.19 -29.89
N THR A 36 14.48 -22.65 -29.49
CA THR A 36 15.01 -23.97 -29.85
C THR A 36 14.07 -25.06 -29.30
N PRO A 37 13.69 -26.07 -30.13
CA PRO A 37 12.79 -27.12 -29.68
C PRO A 37 13.48 -28.03 -28.67
N MET A 38 13.08 -27.94 -27.39
CA MET A 38 13.50 -28.89 -26.36
C MET A 38 12.82 -30.25 -26.58
N LYS A 39 13.64 -31.27 -26.84
CA LYS A 39 13.24 -32.66 -26.96
C LYS A 39 12.66 -33.14 -25.64
N LYS A 40 11.34 -33.35 -25.54
CA LYS A 40 10.65 -33.92 -24.41
C LYS A 40 11.14 -35.35 -24.19
N GLN A 41 12.02 -35.56 -23.20
CA GLN A 41 12.24 -36.86 -22.60
C GLN A 41 11.28 -36.99 -21.42
N SER A 42 10.29 -37.86 -21.56
CA SER A 42 9.40 -38.23 -20.46
C SER A 42 10.06 -39.35 -19.63
N PRO A 43 10.38 -39.11 -18.34
CA PRO A 43 10.84 -40.17 -17.47
C PRO A 43 9.69 -41.12 -17.17
N LYS A 44 9.91 -42.44 -17.36
CA LYS A 44 8.99 -43.49 -16.90
C LYS A 44 9.01 -43.50 -15.38
N LEU A 45 8.03 -42.88 -14.76
CA LEU A 45 7.90 -42.80 -13.31
C LEU A 45 7.15 -44.03 -12.80
N ASN A 46 7.77 -44.83 -11.93
CA ASN A 46 7.13 -45.99 -11.29
C ASN A 46 6.02 -45.53 -10.33
N SER A 47 4.97 -46.31 -10.21
CA SER A 47 3.75 -46.03 -9.41
C SER A 47 4.05 -45.68 -7.94
N THR A 48 5.11 -46.24 -7.34
CA THR A 48 5.56 -45.92 -5.97
C THR A 48 6.12 -44.51 -5.82
N HIS A 49 6.76 -43.94 -6.87
CA HIS A 49 7.24 -42.57 -6.85
C HIS A 49 6.11 -41.55 -6.96
N PHE A 50 5.02 -41.92 -7.62
CA PHE A 50 3.82 -41.06 -7.72
C PHE A 50 3.16 -40.86 -6.36
N LEU A 51 3.08 -41.90 -5.53
CA LEU A 51 2.52 -41.83 -4.17
C LEU A 51 3.38 -40.99 -3.24
N LEU A 52 4.70 -41.09 -3.32
CA LEU A 52 5.63 -40.27 -2.52
C LEU A 52 5.60 -38.80 -2.92
N ILE A 53 5.56 -38.49 -4.22
CA ILE A 53 5.44 -37.10 -4.71
C ILE A 53 4.10 -36.50 -4.31
N ALA A 54 3.00 -37.24 -4.41
CA ALA A 54 1.67 -36.77 -3.98
C ALA A 54 1.63 -36.47 -2.48
N LEU A 55 2.32 -37.27 -1.66
CA LEU A 55 2.39 -37.08 -0.20
C LEU A 55 3.24 -35.85 0.17
N VAL A 56 4.39 -35.64 -0.49
CA VAL A 56 5.25 -34.48 -0.28
C VAL A 56 4.60 -33.20 -0.77
N VAL A 57 3.92 -33.24 -1.94
CA VAL A 57 3.16 -32.09 -2.46
C VAL A 57 1.97 -31.77 -1.56
N GLY A 58 1.24 -32.80 -1.09
CA GLY A 58 0.11 -32.63 -0.16
C GLY A 58 0.53 -32.01 1.17
N LEU A 59 1.65 -32.48 1.77
CA LEU A 59 2.20 -31.88 2.99
C LEU A 59 2.76 -30.49 2.75
N GLY A 60 3.37 -30.24 1.59
CA GLY A 60 3.86 -28.91 1.20
C GLY A 60 2.74 -27.90 1.01
N VAL A 61 1.64 -28.29 0.34
CA VAL A 61 0.45 -27.45 0.15
C VAL A 61 -0.25 -27.20 1.49
N LEU A 62 -0.35 -28.22 2.35
CA LEU A 62 -0.94 -28.07 3.69
C LEU A 62 -0.08 -27.14 4.57
N GLY A 63 1.25 -27.29 4.53
CA GLY A 63 2.20 -26.41 5.21
C GLY A 63 2.15 -24.98 4.66
N PHE A 64 2.06 -24.82 3.34
CA PHE A 64 1.93 -23.50 2.70
C PHE A 64 0.60 -22.81 3.07
N LEU A 65 -0.51 -23.55 3.12
CA LEU A 65 -1.81 -23.04 3.56
C LEU A 65 -1.84 -22.68 5.06
N PHE A 66 -1.01 -23.35 5.88
CA PHE A 66 -0.85 -22.97 7.30
C PHE A 66 0.06 -21.74 7.47
N LEU A 67 1.07 -21.56 6.61
CA LEU A 67 1.99 -20.41 6.65
C LEU A 67 1.37 -19.14 6.03
N THR A 68 0.39 -19.26 5.12
CA THR A 68 -0.33 -18.12 4.55
C THR A 68 -1.52 -17.65 5.39
N LYS A 69 -1.85 -18.34 6.50
CA LYS A 69 -2.86 -17.91 7.47
C LYS A 69 -2.28 -16.94 8.50
N GLY A 70 -1.57 -15.91 8.04
CA GLY A 70 -0.93 -14.89 8.84
C GLY A 70 -0.98 -13.49 8.23
N SER A 71 -1.91 -13.24 7.27
CA SER A 71 -2.33 -11.87 6.98
C SER A 71 -3.46 -11.55 7.95
N GLY A 72 -3.11 -11.23 9.21
CA GLY A 72 -4.07 -10.61 10.09
C GLY A 72 -4.53 -9.33 9.40
N GLU A 73 -5.76 -9.31 8.88
CA GLU A 73 -6.50 -8.06 8.81
C GLU A 73 -6.29 -7.38 10.15
N PRO A 74 -5.83 -6.12 10.19
CA PRO A 74 -5.85 -5.38 11.45
C PRO A 74 -7.27 -5.47 11.94
N ALA A 75 -7.46 -6.09 13.11
CA ALA A 75 -8.76 -6.21 13.72
C ALA A 75 -9.38 -4.82 13.67
N ALA A 76 -10.43 -4.68 12.86
CA ALA A 76 -11.29 -3.51 12.95
C ALA A 76 -11.61 -3.37 14.44
N ASN A 77 -11.11 -2.25 15.05
CA ASN A 77 -11.33 -1.87 16.44
C ASN A 77 -10.51 -2.64 17.52
N ALA A 78 -9.16 -2.56 17.42
CA ALA A 78 -8.31 -2.87 18.58
C ALA A 78 -8.37 -1.76 19.67
N TYR A 79 -9.18 -0.71 19.48
CA TYR A 79 -9.34 0.44 20.37
C TYR A 79 -10.80 0.94 20.39
N ASP A 80 -11.21 1.51 21.50
CA ASP A 80 -12.52 2.14 21.61
C ASP A 80 -12.52 3.49 20.88
N PRO A 81 -13.52 3.77 20.02
CA PRO A 81 -13.59 5.02 19.26
C PRO A 81 -13.54 6.25 20.17
N GLY A 82 -12.68 7.21 19.80
CA GLY A 82 -12.50 8.45 20.54
C GLY A 82 -11.62 8.36 21.79
N GLU A 83 -11.24 7.18 22.25
CA GLU A 83 -10.37 7.00 23.42
C GLU A 83 -8.88 7.16 23.06
N GLU A 84 -8.03 7.35 24.08
CA GLU A 84 -6.58 7.43 23.89
C GLU A 84 -6.04 6.14 23.25
N ILE A 85 -5.10 6.31 22.30
CA ILE A 85 -4.49 5.19 21.58
C ILE A 85 -3.00 5.42 21.38
N ASP A 86 -2.20 4.40 21.64
CA ASP A 86 -0.80 4.39 21.25
C ASP A 86 -0.66 3.81 19.84
N ILE A 87 -0.61 4.71 18.84
CA ILE A 87 -0.50 4.29 17.43
C ILE A 87 0.84 3.60 17.12
N GLU A 88 1.88 3.79 17.93
CA GLU A 88 3.18 3.14 17.71
C GLU A 88 3.06 1.63 17.86
N THR A 89 2.12 1.16 18.71
CA THR A 89 1.83 -0.28 18.86
C THR A 89 1.12 -0.90 17.65
N LEU A 90 0.58 -0.07 16.76
CA LEU A 90 -0.16 -0.47 15.56
C LEU A 90 0.67 -0.31 14.27
N VAL A 91 1.94 0.05 14.38
CA VAL A 91 2.84 0.15 13.23
C VAL A 91 3.15 -1.24 12.70
N HIS A 92 2.97 -1.43 11.40
CA HIS A 92 3.27 -2.68 10.72
C HIS A 92 4.74 -2.71 10.24
N GLU A 93 5.55 -3.56 10.87
CA GLU A 93 6.94 -3.75 10.44
C GLU A 93 7.05 -4.21 8.99
N GLY A 94 7.98 -3.64 8.25
CA GLY A 94 8.22 -3.95 6.85
C GLY A 94 7.22 -3.29 5.87
N LYS A 95 6.25 -2.51 6.38
CA LYS A 95 5.25 -1.81 5.57
C LYS A 95 5.18 -0.33 5.93
N THR A 96 4.79 0.49 4.97
CA THR A 96 4.39 1.87 5.25
C THR A 96 3.04 1.86 5.94
N THR A 97 2.96 2.39 7.18
CA THR A 97 1.69 2.49 7.91
C THR A 97 1.17 3.92 7.88
N ILE A 98 -0.04 4.10 7.39
CA ILE A 98 -0.75 5.39 7.31
C ILE A 98 -1.88 5.38 8.34
N PHE A 99 -1.78 6.22 9.37
CA PHE A 99 -2.86 6.44 10.32
C PHE A 99 -3.78 7.55 9.80
N ASP A 100 -5.08 7.24 9.62
CA ASP A 100 -6.13 8.16 9.18
C ASP A 100 -7.04 8.51 10.37
N PHE A 101 -6.83 9.67 10.98
CA PHE A 101 -7.75 10.19 12.00
C PHE A 101 -8.96 10.83 11.29
N TYR A 102 -10.11 10.25 11.53
CA TYR A 102 -11.34 10.59 10.83
C TYR A 102 -12.54 10.71 11.77
N SER A 103 -13.65 11.15 11.23
CA SER A 103 -14.98 11.10 11.85
C SER A 103 -16.04 10.89 10.77
N ASP A 104 -17.08 10.15 11.08
CA ASP A 104 -18.24 9.98 10.20
C ASP A 104 -19.02 11.29 9.96
N TYR A 105 -18.77 12.31 10.75
CA TYR A 105 -19.35 13.64 10.58
C TYR A 105 -18.49 14.57 9.72
N CYS A 106 -17.35 14.10 9.19
CA CYS A 106 -16.40 14.87 8.41
C CYS A 106 -16.62 14.62 6.89
N PRO A 107 -17.16 15.56 6.11
CA PRO A 107 -17.37 15.34 4.68
C PRO A 107 -16.09 15.05 3.89
N PRO A 108 -14.95 15.75 4.10
CA PRO A 108 -13.70 15.41 3.42
C PRO A 108 -13.20 14.02 3.75
N CYS A 109 -13.39 13.55 5.00
CA CYS A 109 -13.00 12.20 5.41
C CYS A 109 -13.79 11.14 4.61
N LYS A 110 -15.11 11.35 4.43
CA LYS A 110 -15.96 10.45 3.64
C LYS A 110 -15.51 10.37 2.17
N THR A 111 -14.98 11.45 1.63
CA THR A 111 -14.49 11.50 0.25
C THR A 111 -13.19 10.71 0.10
N ILE A 112 -12.26 10.84 1.04
CA ILE A 112 -10.95 10.19 0.92
C ILE A 112 -10.95 8.72 1.41
N SER A 113 -11.84 8.33 2.32
CA SER A 113 -11.88 6.99 2.90
C SER A 113 -11.97 5.85 1.87
N PRO A 114 -12.82 5.91 0.81
CA PRO A 114 -12.85 4.85 -0.19
C PRO A 114 -11.55 4.76 -0.99
N LEU A 115 -10.87 5.90 -1.23
CA LEU A 115 -9.59 5.94 -1.95
C LEU A 115 -8.47 5.32 -1.11
N LEU A 116 -8.48 5.57 0.21
CA LEU A 116 -7.54 4.95 1.14
C LEU A 116 -7.74 3.44 1.24
N LYS A 117 -8.99 2.98 1.24
CA LYS A 117 -9.31 1.56 1.21
C LYS A 117 -8.78 0.91 -0.07
N GLU A 118 -8.99 1.53 -1.23
CA GLU A 118 -8.46 1.04 -2.50
C GLU A 118 -6.92 0.99 -2.49
N LEU A 119 -6.26 1.99 -1.89
CA LEU A 119 -4.81 2.02 -1.73
C LEU A 119 -4.30 0.84 -0.88
N ASP A 120 -4.94 0.58 0.26
CA ASP A 120 -4.63 -0.52 1.16
C ASP A 120 -4.81 -1.88 0.47
N GLU A 121 -5.88 -2.05 -0.30
CA GLU A 121 -6.16 -3.28 -1.05
C GLU A 121 -5.22 -3.49 -2.25
N LYS A 122 -4.72 -2.41 -2.85
CA LYS A 122 -3.88 -2.45 -4.06
C LYS A 122 -2.39 -2.61 -3.76
N ARG A 123 -1.95 -2.19 -2.57
CA ARG A 123 -0.54 -2.10 -2.18
C ARG A 123 -0.24 -2.98 -0.99
N ASP A 124 0.43 -4.12 -1.22
CA ASP A 124 0.85 -5.04 -0.16
C ASP A 124 1.89 -4.46 0.82
N ASP A 125 2.58 -3.39 0.41
CA ASP A 125 3.61 -2.69 1.20
C ASP A 125 3.08 -1.45 1.93
N VAL A 126 1.76 -1.19 1.86
CA VAL A 126 1.07 -0.11 2.56
C VAL A 126 -0.02 -0.71 3.45
N VAL A 127 -0.23 -0.13 4.61
CA VAL A 127 -1.35 -0.44 5.51
C VAL A 127 -1.99 0.86 5.94
N VAL A 128 -3.31 0.95 5.84
CA VAL A 128 -4.08 2.09 6.32
C VAL A 128 -4.84 1.72 7.59
N VAL A 129 -4.48 2.36 8.69
CA VAL A 129 -5.14 2.21 9.99
C VAL A 129 -6.05 3.39 10.24
N LYS A 130 -7.36 3.15 10.31
CA LYS A 130 -8.36 4.19 10.54
C LYS A 130 -8.61 4.38 12.03
N ILE A 131 -8.58 5.64 12.49
CA ILE A 131 -8.80 6.02 13.89
C ILE A 131 -9.99 6.98 13.96
N ASP A 132 -11.12 6.47 14.46
CA ASP A 132 -12.29 7.32 14.72
C ASP A 132 -12.04 8.20 15.93
N ILE A 133 -12.13 9.51 15.75
CA ILE A 133 -11.95 10.47 16.84
C ILE A 133 -13.23 10.71 17.65
N ASN A 134 -14.34 10.14 17.22
CA ASN A 134 -15.61 10.32 17.92
C ASN A 134 -15.84 9.25 18.98
N ARG A 135 -16.14 9.67 20.19
CA ARG A 135 -16.69 8.75 21.21
C ARG A 135 -18.07 8.28 20.81
N GLU A 136 -18.41 7.08 21.22
CA GLU A 136 -19.73 6.50 20.97
C GLU A 136 -20.87 7.40 21.45
N GLY A 137 -21.93 7.48 20.67
CA GLY A 137 -23.12 8.30 20.98
C GLY A 137 -22.96 9.81 20.79
N ARG A 138 -21.80 10.30 20.34
CA ARG A 138 -21.60 11.71 20.03
C ARG A 138 -22.09 12.06 18.64
N SER A 139 -22.79 13.18 18.52
CA SER A 139 -23.19 13.80 17.25
C SER A 139 -22.21 14.93 16.87
N GLY A 140 -21.84 15.02 15.59
CA GLY A 140 -20.84 15.97 15.12
C GLY A 140 -19.40 15.51 15.40
N ILE A 141 -18.41 16.31 15.01
CA ILE A 141 -16.98 15.96 15.21
C ILE A 141 -16.59 16.20 16.68
N ASP A 142 -16.11 15.17 17.37
CA ASP A 142 -15.76 15.23 18.78
C ASP A 142 -14.32 15.69 19.02
N TRP A 143 -14.09 16.99 18.88
CA TRP A 143 -12.78 17.61 19.15
C TRP A 143 -12.34 17.51 20.61
N SER A 144 -13.24 17.13 21.54
CA SER A 144 -12.95 16.97 22.95
C SER A 144 -12.67 15.53 23.35
N SER A 145 -12.66 14.61 22.41
CA SER A 145 -12.32 13.22 22.66
C SER A 145 -10.86 13.07 23.16
N PRO A 146 -10.57 12.07 23.99
CA PRO A 146 -9.22 11.78 24.45
C PRO A 146 -8.20 11.70 23.30
N VAL A 147 -8.49 10.94 22.24
CA VAL A 147 -7.57 10.81 21.10
C VAL A 147 -7.37 12.14 20.36
N ALA A 148 -8.42 12.95 20.18
CA ALA A 148 -8.29 14.25 19.52
C ALA A 148 -7.40 15.20 20.33
N GLN A 149 -7.47 15.15 21.65
CA GLN A 149 -6.63 15.94 22.54
C GLN A 149 -5.20 15.40 22.62
N GLN A 150 -5.02 14.08 22.67
CA GLN A 150 -3.73 13.40 22.66
C GLN A 150 -2.87 13.81 21.44
N TYR A 151 -3.46 13.78 20.26
CA TYR A 151 -2.79 14.15 19.00
C TYR A 151 -2.96 15.63 18.64
N LYS A 152 -3.56 16.45 19.52
CA LYS A 152 -3.78 17.91 19.36
C LYS A 152 -4.43 18.24 18.00
N LEU A 153 -5.40 17.41 17.60
CA LEU A 153 -6.06 17.54 16.30
C LEU A 153 -6.83 18.86 16.21
N ARG A 154 -6.66 19.56 15.08
CA ARG A 154 -7.34 20.83 14.77
C ARG A 154 -8.14 20.76 13.46
N SER A 155 -7.88 19.73 12.68
CA SER A 155 -8.58 19.44 11.43
C SER A 155 -8.50 17.94 11.14
N ILE A 156 -9.47 17.42 10.43
CA ILE A 156 -9.50 16.06 9.88
C ILE A 156 -9.97 16.13 8.41
N PRO A 157 -9.59 15.19 7.52
CA PRO A 157 -8.71 14.06 7.81
C PRO A 157 -7.32 14.52 8.23
N TYR A 158 -6.71 13.81 9.16
CA TYR A 158 -5.35 14.07 9.63
C TYR A 158 -4.56 12.79 9.55
N PHE A 159 -3.38 12.85 8.95
CA PHE A 159 -2.55 11.66 8.74
C PHE A 159 -1.25 11.72 9.52
N ILE A 160 -0.81 10.54 9.97
CA ILE A 160 0.54 10.28 10.45
C ILE A 160 1.07 9.08 9.67
N ILE A 161 2.30 9.19 9.12
CA ILE A 161 2.90 8.13 8.31
C ILE A 161 4.17 7.62 8.99
N TYR A 162 4.23 6.30 9.12
CA TYR A 162 5.43 5.57 9.49
C TYR A 162 5.94 4.79 8.27
N ASP A 163 7.24 4.78 8.08
CA ASP A 163 7.89 3.98 7.03
C ASP A 163 8.04 2.51 7.43
N ALA A 164 8.56 1.71 6.50
CA ALA A 164 8.77 0.27 6.70
C ALA A 164 9.77 -0.06 7.83
N SER A 165 10.58 0.91 8.28
CA SER A 165 11.47 0.75 9.43
C SER A 165 10.80 1.02 10.77
N GLY A 166 9.51 1.44 10.76
CA GLY A 166 8.78 1.87 11.95
C GLY A 166 9.12 3.29 12.39
N SER A 167 9.73 4.10 11.53
CA SER A 167 10.04 5.50 11.83
C SER A 167 8.93 6.42 11.36
N ARG A 168 8.48 7.36 12.21
CA ARG A 168 7.53 8.41 11.81
C ARG A 168 8.23 9.36 10.82
N THR A 169 7.67 9.49 9.61
CA THR A 169 8.25 10.28 8.53
C THR A 169 7.47 11.54 8.21
N HIS A 170 6.13 11.49 8.27
CA HIS A 170 5.28 12.62 7.92
C HIS A 170 4.09 12.73 8.88
N GLU A 171 3.61 13.96 9.06
CA GLU A 171 2.47 14.26 9.94
C GLU A 171 1.68 15.46 9.42
N GLY A 172 0.37 15.46 9.62
CA GLY A 172 -0.53 16.57 9.30
C GLY A 172 -0.56 16.93 7.81
N ARG A 173 -0.26 18.18 7.48
CA ARG A 173 -0.32 18.68 6.09
C ARG A 173 0.67 17.94 5.18
N ASP A 174 1.87 17.68 5.66
CA ASP A 174 2.88 17.00 4.86
C ASP A 174 2.47 15.54 4.60
N ALA A 175 1.93 14.87 5.60
CA ALA A 175 1.37 13.52 5.43
C ALA A 175 0.19 13.51 4.45
N TYR A 176 -0.70 14.51 4.51
CA TYR A 176 -1.80 14.65 3.56
C TYR A 176 -1.30 14.75 2.11
N GLN A 177 -0.25 15.55 1.87
CA GLN A 177 0.36 15.68 0.55
C GLN A 177 0.98 14.36 0.07
N GLN A 178 1.65 13.61 0.96
CA GLN A 178 2.21 12.30 0.64
C GLN A 178 1.11 11.29 0.28
N VAL A 179 0.03 11.25 1.04
CA VAL A 179 -1.14 10.41 0.74
C VAL A 179 -1.73 10.77 -0.63
N ALA A 180 -1.95 12.06 -0.90
CA ALA A 180 -2.48 12.52 -2.19
C ALA A 180 -1.55 12.14 -3.36
N GLN A 181 -0.22 12.23 -3.20
CA GLN A 181 0.74 11.79 -4.20
C GLN A 181 0.74 10.28 -4.40
N LEU A 182 0.57 9.49 -3.32
CA LEU A 182 0.43 8.04 -3.40
C LEU A 182 -0.79 7.66 -4.21
N LEU A 183 -1.96 8.20 -3.87
CA LEU A 183 -3.22 7.97 -4.59
C LEU A 183 -3.08 8.31 -6.08
N TYR A 184 -2.52 9.48 -6.39
CA TYR A 184 -2.30 9.91 -7.77
C TYR A 184 -1.37 8.96 -8.56
N ARG A 185 -0.26 8.51 -7.96
CA ARG A 185 0.69 7.56 -8.59
C ARG A 185 0.05 6.21 -8.88
N GLU A 186 -0.85 5.78 -8.02
CA GLU A 186 -1.60 4.52 -8.19
C GLU A 186 -2.80 4.67 -9.14
N GLY A 187 -3.11 5.88 -9.61
CA GLY A 187 -4.27 6.15 -10.46
C GLY A 187 -5.60 6.03 -9.72
N ILE A 188 -5.59 6.20 -8.39
CA ILE A 188 -6.78 6.18 -7.52
C ILE A 188 -7.32 7.60 -7.43
N GLN A 189 -8.59 7.80 -7.89
CA GLN A 189 -9.25 9.12 -7.96
C GLN A 189 -10.71 9.06 -7.51
#